data_fed2251c04fbc6578bab46224439b545
#
_entry.id   fed2251c04fbc6578bab46224439b545
#
_cell.length_a   1.000
_cell.length_b   1.000
_cell.length_c   1.000
_cell.angle_alpha   90.00
_cell.angle_beta   90.00
_cell.angle_gamma   90.00
#
_symmetry.space_group_name_H-M   'P 1'
#
loop_
_entity.id
_entity.type
_entity.pdbx_description
1 polymer ?
#
loop_
_entity_poly.entity_id
_entity_poly.type
_entity_poly.pdbx_seq_one_letter_code
_entity_poly.pdbx_strand_id
1 'polypeptide(L)'
;MGKRSNFERKPRDYYRTPIEAADPIRPFIQDVQTFCEPCAGDGALIRCLLTMGMTCVSAFDIEPQKIGIDILDATQLDEHHLNNADVIVTNPPWERSILHPMIERFSDLRPTWLLFDADWVHTKQAIPFLPRLRKIVSIGRVKWFDKTAGKDNACWYLFDRYNESYNTKFYGRTL
;
A
#
# COMPACT_ATOMS: atom_id res chain seq x y z
N MET A 1 -12.14 -22.25 -4.29
CA MET A 1 -11.10 -21.50 -5.04
C MET A 1 -11.76 -20.31 -5.69
N GLY A 2 -11.41 -19.08 -5.28
CA GLY A 2 -11.85 -17.86 -5.94
C GLY A 2 -11.20 -17.75 -7.32
N LYS A 3 -12.00 -17.68 -8.37
CA LYS A 3 -11.51 -17.45 -9.72
C LYS A 3 -11.03 -16.00 -9.79
N ARG A 4 -9.77 -15.76 -10.16
CA ARG A 4 -9.27 -14.40 -10.42
C ARG A 4 -10.20 -13.68 -11.39
N SER A 5 -10.44 -12.40 -11.12
CA SER A 5 -11.26 -11.57 -11.98
C SER A 5 -10.61 -11.42 -13.36
N ASN A 6 -11.40 -11.74 -14.41
CA ASN A 6 -11.01 -11.55 -15.81
C ASN A 6 -11.51 -10.19 -16.30
N PHE A 7 -11.05 -9.08 -15.70
CA PHE A 7 -11.30 -7.74 -16.24
C PHE A 7 -10.02 -7.21 -16.91
N GLU A 8 -10.21 -6.40 -17.92
CA GLU A 8 -9.13 -5.67 -18.58
C GLU A 8 -8.46 -4.77 -17.53
N ARG A 9 -7.17 -5.01 -17.28
CA ARG A 9 -6.40 -4.19 -16.35
C ARG A 9 -6.25 -2.78 -16.89
N LYS A 10 -6.46 -1.79 -16.03
CA LYS A 10 -6.15 -0.41 -16.40
C LYS A 10 -4.65 -0.25 -16.62
N PRO A 11 -4.24 0.62 -17.57
CA PRO A 11 -2.84 0.95 -17.75
C PRO A 11 -2.20 1.30 -16.40
N ARG A 12 -1.00 0.75 -16.14
CA ARG A 12 -0.22 0.98 -14.91
C ARG A 12 -0.90 0.60 -13.60
N ASP A 13 -1.89 -0.31 -13.64
CA ASP A 13 -2.67 -0.73 -12.45
C ASP A 13 -3.28 0.47 -11.68
N TYR A 14 -3.68 1.54 -12.38
CA TYR A 14 -4.28 2.72 -11.76
C TYR A 14 -5.68 2.40 -11.23
N TYR A 15 -5.75 2.18 -9.92
CA TYR A 15 -7.00 1.95 -9.19
C TYR A 15 -7.11 2.93 -8.02
N ARG A 16 -8.11 3.79 -8.09
CA ARG A 16 -8.44 4.73 -7.03
C ARG A 16 -8.76 4.00 -5.74
N THR A 17 -8.05 4.30 -4.64
CA THR A 17 -8.26 3.64 -3.35
C THR A 17 -9.53 4.17 -2.68
N PRO A 18 -10.57 3.35 -2.50
CA PRO A 18 -11.78 3.78 -1.80
C PRO A 18 -11.57 3.80 -0.29
N ILE A 19 -12.41 4.57 0.44
CA ILE A 19 -12.29 4.72 1.89
C ILE A 19 -12.41 3.40 2.64
N GLU A 20 -13.28 2.49 2.19
CA GLU A 20 -13.46 1.16 2.79
C GLU A 20 -12.21 0.26 2.66
N ALA A 21 -11.31 0.57 1.74
CA ALA A 21 -10.02 -0.11 1.63
C ALA A 21 -8.95 0.57 2.51
N ALA A 22 -9.04 1.88 2.72
CA ALA A 22 -8.10 2.62 3.55
C ALA A 22 -8.40 2.48 5.05
N ASP A 23 -9.67 2.54 5.45
CA ASP A 23 -10.08 2.61 6.86
C ASP A 23 -9.57 1.45 7.75
N PRO A 24 -9.44 0.20 7.29
CA PRO A 24 -8.95 -0.90 8.12
C PRO A 24 -7.55 -0.73 8.73
N ILE A 25 -6.69 0.15 8.20
CA ILE A 25 -5.39 0.42 8.85
C ILE A 25 -5.46 1.47 9.96
N ARG A 26 -6.57 2.20 10.11
CA ARG A 26 -6.75 3.26 11.12
C ARG A 26 -6.27 2.87 12.53
N PRO A 27 -6.61 1.69 13.09
CA PRO A 27 -6.16 1.31 14.44
C PRO A 27 -4.63 1.14 14.58
N PHE A 28 -3.92 1.01 13.45
CA PHE A 28 -2.49 0.71 13.43
C PHE A 28 -1.61 1.91 13.12
N ILE A 29 -2.22 3.07 12.82
CA ILE A 29 -1.54 4.31 12.46
C ILE A 29 -1.84 5.47 13.42
N GLN A 30 -2.48 5.21 14.58
CA GLN A 30 -2.89 6.25 15.53
C GLN A 30 -1.70 7.01 16.13
N ASP A 31 -0.55 6.32 16.29
CA ASP A 31 0.69 6.90 16.81
C ASP A 31 1.61 7.45 15.71
N VAL A 32 1.16 7.40 14.44
CA VAL A 32 1.91 7.84 13.26
C VAL A 32 1.38 9.19 12.82
N GLN A 33 2.26 10.18 12.68
CA GLN A 33 1.84 11.55 12.36
C GLN A 33 1.97 11.87 10.87
N THR A 34 3.06 11.44 10.25
CA THR A 34 3.42 11.86 8.89
C THR A 34 3.62 10.69 7.95
N PHE A 35 3.28 10.88 6.68
CA PHE A 35 3.50 9.85 5.66
C PHE A 35 3.95 10.41 4.31
N CYS A 36 4.65 9.54 3.56
CA CYS A 36 4.93 9.68 2.13
C CYS A 36 4.03 8.71 1.35
N GLU A 37 3.44 9.17 0.24
CA GLU A 37 2.73 8.31 -0.71
C GLU A 37 3.41 8.33 -2.09
N PRO A 38 4.19 7.27 -2.45
CA PRO A 38 4.96 7.23 -3.69
C PRO A 38 4.20 6.75 -4.94
N CYS A 39 2.92 6.35 -4.82
CA CYS A 39 2.05 5.96 -5.94
C CYS A 39 0.68 6.64 -5.79
N ALA A 40 0.67 7.97 -5.70
CA ALA A 40 -0.45 8.74 -5.19
C ALA A 40 -1.63 8.88 -6.19
N GLY A 41 -1.39 8.70 -7.48
CA GLY A 41 -2.42 8.81 -8.52
C GLY A 41 -3.15 10.16 -8.49
N ASP A 42 -4.44 10.14 -8.10
CA ASP A 42 -5.27 11.34 -7.90
C ASP A 42 -5.31 11.81 -6.42
N GLY A 43 -4.52 11.19 -5.54
CA GLY A 43 -4.50 11.47 -4.11
C GLY A 43 -5.69 10.90 -3.34
N ALA A 44 -6.37 9.86 -3.84
CA ALA A 44 -7.53 9.28 -3.15
C ALA A 44 -7.15 8.72 -1.77
N LEU A 45 -6.06 7.97 -1.68
CA LEU A 45 -5.57 7.44 -0.41
C LEU A 45 -5.09 8.57 0.52
N ILE A 46 -4.40 9.60 -0.01
CA ILE A 46 -4.01 10.79 0.77
C ILE A 46 -5.24 11.38 1.46
N ARG A 47 -6.33 11.62 0.72
CA ARG A 47 -7.56 12.18 1.30
C ARG A 47 -8.11 11.31 2.44
N CYS A 48 -8.07 9.99 2.28
CA CYS A 48 -8.51 9.07 3.34
C CYS A 48 -7.63 9.19 4.59
N LEU A 49 -6.29 9.17 4.43
CA LEU A 49 -5.34 9.23 5.56
C LEU A 49 -5.40 10.58 6.29
N LEU A 50 -5.63 11.69 5.57
CA LEU A 50 -5.88 13.00 6.20
C LEU A 50 -7.11 12.98 7.12
N THR A 51 -8.19 12.28 6.74
CA THR A 51 -9.37 12.11 7.65
C THR A 51 -9.09 11.25 8.87
N MET A 52 -7.99 10.51 8.86
CA MET A 52 -7.53 9.70 10.00
C MET A 52 -6.57 10.47 10.92
N GLY A 53 -6.28 11.73 10.60
CA GLY A 53 -5.43 12.61 11.41
C GLY A 53 -3.94 12.60 11.00
N MET A 54 -3.58 11.90 9.93
CA MET A 54 -2.21 11.91 9.41
C MET A 54 -1.92 13.16 8.56
N THR A 55 -0.65 13.49 8.41
CA THR A 55 -0.17 14.57 7.54
C THR A 55 0.64 13.98 6.38
N CYS A 56 0.26 14.29 5.14
CA CYS A 56 1.06 13.96 3.95
C CYS A 56 2.21 14.97 3.83
N VAL A 57 3.44 14.53 3.92
CA VAL A 57 4.63 15.39 3.80
C VAL A 57 5.29 15.31 2.44
N SER A 58 5.02 14.25 1.68
CA SER A 58 5.45 14.12 0.28
C SER A 58 4.54 13.14 -0.47
N ALA A 59 4.30 13.42 -1.74
CA ALA A 59 3.46 12.60 -2.60
C ALA A 59 4.01 12.57 -4.03
N PHE A 60 4.11 11.37 -4.59
CA PHE A 60 4.66 11.14 -5.91
C PHE A 60 3.79 10.18 -6.71
N ASP A 61 3.91 10.27 -8.01
CA ASP A 61 3.37 9.28 -8.96
C ASP A 61 4.19 9.34 -10.26
N ILE A 62 4.29 8.24 -10.97
CA ILE A 62 4.93 8.24 -12.30
C ILE A 62 4.12 9.03 -13.33
N GLU A 63 2.81 9.15 -13.11
CA GLU A 63 1.85 9.89 -13.93
C GLU A 63 0.78 10.56 -13.05
N PRO A 64 1.12 11.66 -12.35
CA PRO A 64 0.20 12.30 -11.42
C PRO A 64 -1.11 12.72 -12.08
N GLN A 65 -2.23 12.40 -11.45
CA GLN A 65 -3.58 12.77 -11.92
C GLN A 65 -4.12 14.02 -11.20
N LYS A 66 -3.27 14.69 -10.39
CA LYS A 66 -3.64 15.89 -9.63
C LYS A 66 -2.44 16.80 -9.41
N ILE A 67 -2.69 18.11 -9.43
CA ILE A 67 -1.70 19.13 -9.05
C ILE A 67 -1.30 18.96 -7.58
N GLY A 68 -0.01 19.12 -7.26
CA GLY A 68 0.54 18.94 -5.92
C GLY A 68 1.02 17.53 -5.62
N ILE A 69 1.02 16.66 -6.62
CA ILE A 69 1.72 15.37 -6.60
C ILE A 69 2.87 15.49 -7.59
N ASP A 70 4.09 15.21 -7.15
CA ASP A 70 5.29 15.35 -7.96
C ASP A 70 5.53 14.11 -8.83
N ILE A 71 6.24 14.29 -9.95
CA ILE A 71 6.57 13.18 -10.85
C ILE A 71 7.78 12.44 -10.30
N LEU A 72 7.61 11.14 -10.00
CA LEU A 72 8.70 10.25 -9.62
C LEU A 72 8.34 8.80 -9.96
N ASP A 73 9.30 8.06 -10.50
CA ASP A 73 9.22 6.60 -10.49
C ASP A 73 9.47 6.11 -9.06
N ALA A 74 8.48 5.50 -8.45
CA ALA A 74 8.55 5.05 -7.06
C ALA A 74 9.69 4.05 -6.79
N THR A 75 10.18 3.34 -7.80
CA THR A 75 11.38 2.50 -7.68
C THR A 75 12.66 3.31 -7.44
N GLN A 76 12.63 4.62 -7.65
CA GLN A 76 13.74 5.55 -7.39
C GLN A 76 13.59 6.33 -6.08
N LEU A 77 12.53 6.05 -5.28
CA LEU A 77 12.32 6.72 -4.01
C LEU A 77 13.55 6.57 -3.10
N ASP A 78 14.00 7.64 -2.49
CA ASP A 78 15.13 7.66 -1.54
C ASP A 78 14.81 8.53 -0.31
N GLU A 79 15.77 8.66 0.61
CA GLU A 79 15.62 9.39 1.86
C GLU A 79 15.26 10.88 1.65
N HIS A 80 15.77 11.51 0.60
CA HIS A 80 15.48 12.92 0.30
C HIS A 80 14.02 13.14 -0.09
N HIS A 81 13.42 12.16 -0.76
CA HIS A 81 12.02 12.22 -1.17
C HIS A 81 11.04 12.06 0.00
N LEU A 82 11.47 11.44 1.11
CA LEU A 82 10.59 11.17 2.25
C LEU A 82 10.18 12.41 3.04
N ASN A 83 10.97 13.48 2.98
CA ASN A 83 10.70 14.72 3.72
C ASN A 83 10.39 14.47 5.22
N ASN A 84 11.19 13.60 5.85
CA ASN A 84 11.03 13.14 7.24
C ASN A 84 9.69 12.44 7.55
N ALA A 85 9.07 11.79 6.58
CA ALA A 85 7.89 10.96 6.83
C ALA A 85 8.20 9.86 7.86
N ASP A 86 7.27 9.62 8.78
CA ASP A 86 7.35 8.52 9.75
C ASP A 86 7.18 7.15 9.07
N VAL A 87 6.30 7.11 8.07
CA VAL A 87 5.97 5.88 7.33
C VAL A 87 5.75 6.15 5.84
N ILE A 88 5.85 5.10 5.05
CA ILE A 88 5.36 5.08 3.67
C ILE A 88 4.02 4.35 3.65
N VAL A 89 3.01 4.93 3.01
CA VAL A 89 1.67 4.30 2.86
C VAL A 89 1.22 4.44 1.43
N THR A 90 0.98 3.33 0.73
CA THR A 90 0.56 3.38 -0.67
C THR A 90 -0.21 2.14 -1.12
N ASN A 91 -1.00 2.31 -2.19
CA ASN A 91 -1.56 1.24 -3.00
C ASN A 91 -0.74 1.14 -4.30
N PRO A 92 0.33 0.32 -4.31
CA PRO A 92 1.26 0.24 -5.44
C PRO A 92 0.67 -0.56 -6.60
N PRO A 93 1.29 -0.54 -7.80
CA PRO A 93 1.03 -1.53 -8.83
C PRO A 93 1.23 -2.96 -8.30
N TRP A 94 0.28 -3.86 -8.62
CA TRP A 94 0.32 -5.24 -8.12
C TRP A 94 1.17 -6.18 -8.99
N GLU A 95 1.71 -5.68 -10.08
CA GLU A 95 2.64 -6.42 -10.92
C GLU A 95 3.93 -6.71 -10.14
N ARG A 96 4.27 -7.99 -10.02
CA ARG A 96 5.35 -8.44 -9.11
C ARG A 96 6.73 -7.94 -9.49
N SER A 97 6.98 -7.74 -10.77
CA SER A 97 8.23 -7.15 -11.28
C SER A 97 8.45 -5.71 -10.79
N ILE A 98 7.37 -5.01 -10.41
CA ILE A 98 7.36 -3.64 -9.87
C ILE A 98 7.19 -3.68 -8.35
N LEU A 99 6.24 -4.47 -7.85
CA LEU A 99 5.90 -4.55 -6.43
C LEU A 99 7.07 -5.04 -5.56
N HIS A 100 7.78 -6.09 -5.98
CA HIS A 100 8.85 -6.68 -5.18
C HIS A 100 10.03 -5.72 -4.94
N PRO A 101 10.59 -5.03 -5.95
CA PRO A 101 11.57 -3.98 -5.71
C PRO A 101 11.06 -2.85 -4.79
N MET A 102 9.76 -2.48 -4.89
CA MET A 102 9.16 -1.47 -3.99
C MET A 102 9.10 -1.96 -2.54
N ILE A 103 8.73 -3.24 -2.29
CA ILE A 103 8.73 -3.81 -0.93
C ILE A 103 10.10 -3.66 -0.28
N GLU A 104 11.17 -4.03 -0.98
CA GLU A 104 12.53 -3.93 -0.47
C GLU A 104 12.92 -2.48 -0.24
N ARG A 105 12.82 -1.67 -1.29
CA ARG A 105 13.26 -0.28 -1.24
C ARG A 105 12.56 0.54 -0.17
N PHE A 106 11.23 0.45 -0.11
CA PHE A 106 10.46 1.25 0.84
C PHE A 106 10.72 0.82 2.28
N SER A 107 10.72 -0.49 2.55
CA SER A 107 10.95 -1.00 3.91
C SER A 107 12.41 -0.90 4.36
N ASP A 108 13.35 -0.63 3.44
CA ASP A 108 14.72 -0.24 3.77
C ASP A 108 14.81 1.25 4.18
N LEU A 109 13.84 2.06 3.82
CA LEU A 109 13.79 3.48 4.16
C LEU A 109 12.96 3.74 5.43
N ARG A 110 11.71 3.24 5.48
CA ARG A 110 10.76 3.46 6.59
C ARG A 110 9.83 2.26 6.76
N PRO A 111 9.20 2.08 7.94
CA PRO A 111 8.04 1.21 8.05
C PRO A 111 7.04 1.53 6.95
N THR A 112 6.59 0.50 6.22
CA THR A 112 5.86 0.68 4.96
C THR A 112 4.58 -0.12 4.94
N TRP A 113 3.44 0.56 4.76
CA TRP A 113 2.14 -0.04 4.54
C TRP A 113 1.82 -0.12 3.06
N LEU A 114 1.64 -1.34 2.55
CA LEU A 114 1.29 -1.60 1.16
C LEU A 114 -0.04 -2.33 1.05
N LEU A 115 -0.92 -1.84 0.17
CA LEU A 115 -2.22 -2.42 -0.12
C LEU A 115 -2.16 -3.23 -1.41
N PHE A 116 -2.26 -4.56 -1.33
CA PHE A 116 -2.28 -5.41 -2.52
C PHE A 116 -2.90 -6.80 -2.27
N ASP A 117 -2.82 -7.68 -3.27
CA ASP A 117 -3.40 -9.01 -3.35
C ASP A 117 -3.17 -9.85 -2.07
N ALA A 118 -4.26 -10.35 -1.47
CA ALA A 118 -4.20 -11.18 -0.27
C ALA A 118 -3.57 -12.55 -0.52
N ASP A 119 -3.65 -13.08 -1.74
CA ASP A 119 -3.09 -14.39 -2.08
C ASP A 119 -1.56 -14.34 -2.21
N TRP A 120 -0.96 -13.15 -2.30
CA TRP A 120 0.48 -12.97 -2.47
C TRP A 120 1.29 -13.67 -1.38
N VAL A 121 0.90 -13.56 -0.11
CA VAL A 121 1.63 -14.11 1.04
C VAL A 121 1.75 -15.64 1.00
N HIS A 122 0.86 -16.31 0.28
CA HIS A 122 0.85 -17.77 0.11
C HIS A 122 1.74 -18.26 -1.03
N THR A 123 2.40 -17.36 -1.74
CA THR A 123 3.22 -17.72 -2.91
C THR A 123 4.68 -17.95 -2.53
N LYS A 124 5.38 -18.78 -3.30
CA LYS A 124 6.83 -18.97 -3.13
C LYS A 124 7.62 -17.68 -3.34
N GLN A 125 7.09 -16.75 -4.13
CA GLN A 125 7.72 -15.46 -4.42
C GLN A 125 7.69 -14.51 -3.22
N ALA A 126 6.81 -14.73 -2.24
CA ALA A 126 6.76 -13.93 -1.01
C ALA A 126 7.91 -14.26 -0.03
N ILE A 127 8.48 -15.47 -0.12
CA ILE A 127 9.46 -15.99 0.87
C ILE A 127 10.59 -14.99 1.19
N PRO A 128 11.25 -14.33 0.22
CA PRO A 128 12.35 -13.40 0.50
C PRO A 128 11.93 -12.17 1.32
N PHE A 129 10.64 -11.82 1.29
CA PHE A 129 10.11 -10.61 1.93
C PHE A 129 9.50 -10.87 3.32
N LEU A 130 9.20 -12.16 3.65
CA LEU A 130 8.61 -12.53 4.95
C LEU A 130 9.46 -12.09 6.15
N PRO A 131 10.82 -12.09 6.11
CA PRO A 131 11.63 -11.64 7.24
C PRO A 131 11.40 -10.17 7.63
N ARG A 132 10.88 -9.32 6.72
CA ARG A 132 10.53 -7.91 6.98
C ARG A 132 9.03 -7.66 7.16
N LEU A 133 8.18 -8.68 7.01
CA LEU A 133 6.74 -8.57 7.17
C LEU A 133 6.35 -8.60 8.67
N ARG A 134 5.59 -7.60 9.14
CA ARG A 134 5.22 -7.42 10.55
C ARG A 134 3.74 -7.57 10.82
N LYS A 135 2.91 -7.05 9.92
CA LYS A 135 1.45 -7.16 10.06
C LYS A 135 0.79 -7.45 8.72
N ILE A 136 -0.29 -8.21 8.78
CA ILE A 136 -1.24 -8.42 7.69
C ILE A 136 -2.61 -8.03 8.21
N VAL A 137 -3.27 -7.06 7.56
CA VAL A 137 -4.63 -6.65 7.91
C VAL A 137 -5.54 -7.01 6.74
N SER A 138 -6.41 -8.00 6.96
CA SER A 138 -7.34 -8.45 5.92
C SER A 138 -8.46 -7.44 5.73
N ILE A 139 -8.69 -7.00 4.49
CA ILE A 139 -9.80 -6.12 4.14
C ILE A 139 -10.86 -6.81 3.28
N GLY A 140 -10.55 -7.97 2.75
CA GLY A 140 -11.45 -8.75 1.90
C GLY A 140 -11.59 -8.17 0.50
N ARG A 141 -12.77 -8.31 -0.09
CA ARG A 141 -13.04 -7.85 -1.46
C ARG A 141 -13.30 -6.36 -1.49
N VAL A 142 -12.53 -5.65 -2.30
CA VAL A 142 -12.64 -4.20 -2.50
C VAL A 142 -13.38 -3.91 -3.80
N LYS A 143 -14.28 -2.93 -3.78
CA LYS A 143 -14.90 -2.40 -4.98
C LYS A 143 -13.99 -1.34 -5.60
N TRP A 144 -13.12 -1.77 -6.50
CA TRP A 144 -12.21 -0.86 -7.22
C TRP A 144 -12.91 -0.01 -8.30
N PHE A 145 -14.16 -0.35 -8.63
CA PHE A 145 -15.00 0.32 -9.62
C PHE A 145 -16.39 0.57 -9.06
N ASP A 146 -17.01 1.70 -9.40
CA ASP A 146 -18.30 2.16 -8.87
C ASP A 146 -19.47 1.17 -9.04
N LYS A 147 -19.36 0.17 -9.92
CA LYS A 147 -20.48 -0.71 -10.30
C LYS A 147 -20.24 -2.20 -10.08
N THR A 148 -19.06 -2.66 -9.80
CA THR A 148 -18.77 -4.10 -9.63
C THR A 148 -17.95 -4.37 -8.40
N ALA A 149 -18.40 -5.31 -7.55
CA ALA A 149 -17.56 -5.85 -6.49
C ALA A 149 -16.31 -6.48 -7.12
N GLY A 150 -15.14 -6.05 -6.73
CA GLY A 150 -13.90 -6.72 -7.05
C GLY A 150 -13.97 -8.18 -6.63
N LYS A 151 -13.39 -9.08 -7.43
CA LYS A 151 -13.33 -10.51 -7.10
C LYS A 151 -12.09 -10.84 -6.29
N ASP A 152 -11.10 -9.95 -6.30
CA ASP A 152 -9.83 -10.16 -5.63
C ASP A 152 -9.89 -9.67 -4.19
N ASN A 153 -9.41 -10.50 -3.26
CA ASN A 153 -9.22 -10.10 -1.88
C ASN A 153 -7.94 -9.24 -1.79
N ALA A 154 -7.96 -8.25 -0.90
CA ALA A 154 -6.80 -7.44 -0.62
C ALA A 154 -6.47 -7.43 0.87
N CYS A 155 -5.22 -7.16 1.16
CA CYS A 155 -4.70 -6.95 2.51
C CYS A 155 -3.80 -5.72 2.54
N TRP A 156 -3.76 -5.06 3.68
CA TRP A 156 -2.65 -4.20 4.03
C TRP A 156 -1.53 -5.05 4.61
N TYR A 157 -0.31 -4.80 4.16
CA TYR A 157 0.90 -5.42 4.64
C TYR A 157 1.83 -4.36 5.23
N LEU A 158 2.24 -4.53 6.48
CA LEU A 158 3.31 -3.71 7.08
C LEU A 158 4.64 -4.41 6.94
N PHE A 159 5.54 -3.81 6.19
CA PHE A 159 6.94 -4.21 6.10
C PHE A 159 7.81 -3.24 6.89
N ASP A 160 8.73 -3.79 7.67
CA ASP A 160 9.70 -3.01 8.45
C ASP A 160 10.97 -3.83 8.63
N ARG A 161 12.03 -3.42 7.96
CA ARG A 161 13.32 -4.12 7.99
C ARG A 161 13.99 -4.02 9.36
N TYR A 162 13.83 -2.90 10.04
CA TYR A 162 14.56 -2.58 11.27
C TYR A 162 13.86 -3.07 12.54
N ASN A 163 12.65 -3.56 12.43
CA ASN A 163 11.95 -4.15 13.55
C ASN A 163 12.45 -5.57 13.80
N GLU A 164 13.09 -5.81 14.94
CA GLU A 164 13.69 -7.10 15.30
C GLU A 164 12.67 -8.21 15.62
N SER A 165 11.38 -7.89 15.67
CA SER A 165 10.33 -8.90 15.85
C SER A 165 10.17 -9.73 14.58
N TYR A 166 10.56 -10.99 14.64
CA TYR A 166 10.39 -11.95 13.53
C TYR A 166 8.96 -12.50 13.40
N ASN A 167 8.02 -12.03 14.22
CA ASN A 167 6.65 -12.53 14.25
C ASN A 167 5.72 -11.62 13.44
N THR A 168 5.15 -12.16 12.37
CA THR A 168 4.07 -11.50 11.61
C THR A 168 2.75 -11.69 12.36
N LYS A 169 2.04 -10.58 12.65
CA LYS A 169 0.68 -10.61 13.23
C LYS A 169 -0.36 -10.50 12.13
N PHE A 170 -1.31 -11.43 12.12
CA PHE A 170 -2.48 -11.39 11.23
C PHE A 170 -3.68 -10.80 11.97
N TYR A 171 -4.36 -9.86 11.33
CA TYR A 171 -5.61 -9.26 11.78
C TYR A 171 -6.70 -9.56 10.77
N GLY A 172 -7.73 -10.27 11.21
CA GLY A 172 -8.89 -10.59 10.39
C GLY A 172 -9.72 -9.35 10.07
N ARG A 173 -10.61 -9.49 9.10
CA ARG A 173 -11.55 -8.42 8.75
C ARG A 173 -12.47 -8.15 9.95
N THR A 174 -12.58 -6.88 10.35
CA THR A 174 -13.62 -6.41 11.26
C THR A 174 -14.91 -6.14 10.50
N LEU A 175 -16.05 -6.43 11.14
CA LEU A 175 -17.40 -6.19 10.57
C LEU A 175 -17.69 -4.69 10.52
#